data_2bf9ca7c0c03e64c5767e4d66166ffb0
#
_entry.id   2bf9ca7c0c03e64c5767e4d66166ffb0
#
_cell.length_a   1.000
_cell.length_b   1.000
_cell.length_c   1.000
_cell.angle_alpha   90.00
_cell.angle_beta   90.00
_cell.angle_gamma   90.00
#
_symmetry.space_group_name_H-M   'P 1'
#
loop_
_entity.id
_entity.type
_entity.pdbx_description
1 polymer ?
#
loop_
_entity_poly.entity_id
_entity_poly.type
_entity_poly.pdbx_seq_one_letter_code
_entity_poly.pdbx_strand_id
1 'polypeptide(L)'
;MPLLALAVGCSKEDIVPAAESVTRFTLRVCPEETQAVTRAADERAVKDMNVFLFDPQGIRPSQHFYVQGGVLERSIPAGRYDVYAVANLHEDMGPMSREALSDYEFRVPRSYTSLPMSGYAECTVGKGTPEATVTVRRNVAKIVCNIS
;
A
#
# COMPACT_ATOMS: atom_id res chain seq x y z
N MET A 1 -24.31 28.52 41.79
CA MET A 1 -24.59 28.47 40.80
C MET A 1 -23.68 28.30 39.66
N PRO A 2 -22.64 28.73 39.68
CA PRO A 2 -21.73 28.68 38.56
C PRO A 2 -21.21 27.36 38.14
N LEU A 3 -21.54 26.45 38.72
CA LEU A 3 -20.98 25.25 38.50
C LEU A 3 -21.09 24.68 37.15
N LEU A 4 -22.06 25.05 36.50
CA LEU A 4 -22.29 24.51 35.24
C LEU A 4 -21.16 24.63 34.35
N ALA A 5 -20.52 25.62 34.39
CA ALA A 5 -19.53 25.92 33.41
C ALA A 5 -18.50 24.83 33.27
N LEU A 6 -18.29 24.15 34.25
CA LEU A 6 -17.31 23.22 34.25
C LEU A 6 -17.53 22.09 33.36
N ALA A 7 -18.60 21.58 33.41
CA ALA A 7 -18.88 20.39 32.65
C ALA A 7 -18.62 20.56 31.20
N VAL A 8 -18.75 21.68 30.73
CA VAL A 8 -18.64 21.92 29.33
C VAL A 8 -17.26 21.74 28.79
N GLY A 9 -16.32 22.21 29.46
CA GLY A 9 -14.98 22.15 28.95
C GLY A 9 -14.46 20.75 28.77
N CYS A 10 -14.83 19.89 29.62
CA CYS A 10 -14.30 18.55 29.55
C CYS A 10 -14.75 17.77 28.35
N SER A 11 -15.97 17.95 27.98
CA SER A 11 -16.47 17.18 26.88
C SER A 11 -15.82 17.49 25.57
N LYS A 12 -15.33 18.66 25.39
CA LYS A 12 -14.71 19.00 24.15
C LYS A 12 -13.38 18.32 23.98
N GLU A 13 -12.64 18.27 24.98
CA GLU A 13 -11.33 17.71 24.93
C GLU A 13 -11.33 16.23 24.63
N ASP A 14 -12.33 15.56 25.05
CA ASP A 14 -12.42 14.13 24.82
C ASP A 14 -12.64 13.75 23.39
N ILE A 15 -13.24 14.63 22.64
CA ILE A 15 -13.57 14.33 21.27
C ILE A 15 -12.39 14.45 20.34
N VAL A 16 -11.64 15.46 20.48
CA VAL A 16 -10.61 15.79 19.54
C VAL A 16 -9.40 14.86 19.53
N PRO A 17 -8.74 14.63 20.60
CA PRO A 17 -7.49 13.89 20.56
C PRO A 17 -7.66 12.41 20.27
N ALA A 18 -8.77 11.88 20.63
CA ALA A 18 -8.94 10.45 20.52
C ALA A 18 -9.02 9.97 19.09
N ALA A 19 -9.42 10.81 18.20
CA ALA A 19 -9.67 10.41 16.84
C ALA A 19 -8.43 10.33 15.98
N GLU A 20 -7.35 10.93 16.38
CA GLU A 20 -6.19 11.07 15.51
C GLU A 20 -4.92 10.43 16.04
N SER A 21 -5.01 9.26 16.63
CA SER A 21 -3.80 8.62 17.06
C SER A 21 -3.07 8.08 15.84
N VAL A 22 -1.83 8.49 15.70
CA VAL A 22 -0.98 8.12 14.60
C VAL A 22 0.04 7.11 15.12
N THR A 23 0.20 6.03 14.41
CA THR A 23 1.11 4.95 14.80
C THR A 23 2.17 4.76 13.72
N ARG A 24 3.40 4.55 14.15
CA ARG A 24 4.45 4.20 13.20
C ARG A 24 4.18 2.80 12.70
N PHE A 25 4.15 2.66 11.39
CA PHE A 25 3.78 1.43 10.73
C PHE A 25 4.77 1.09 9.63
N THR A 26 5.14 -0.17 9.55
CA THR A 26 6.04 -0.69 8.52
C THR A 26 5.27 -1.65 7.63
N LEU A 27 5.25 -1.37 6.34
CA LEU A 27 4.66 -2.23 5.34
C LEU A 27 5.76 -2.83 4.48
N ARG A 28 5.80 -4.16 4.40
CA ARG A 28 6.72 -4.86 3.52
C ARG A 28 5.95 -5.41 2.34
N VAL A 29 6.48 -5.17 1.16
CA VAL A 29 5.91 -5.69 -0.07
C VAL A 29 6.88 -6.73 -0.61
N CYS A 30 6.42 -7.96 -0.70
CA CYS A 30 7.25 -9.09 -1.08
C CYS A 30 6.67 -9.80 -2.30
N PRO A 31 7.53 -10.20 -3.24
CA PRO A 31 7.07 -11.01 -4.36
C PRO A 31 6.58 -12.36 -3.89
N GLU A 32 5.60 -12.91 -4.59
CA GLU A 32 5.14 -14.25 -4.32
C GLU A 32 6.27 -15.24 -4.61
N GLU A 33 6.51 -16.16 -3.67
CA GLU A 33 7.47 -17.22 -3.88
C GLU A 33 6.87 -18.27 -4.77
N THR A 34 7.31 -18.29 -6.02
CA THR A 34 6.97 -19.38 -6.91
C THR A 34 8.16 -20.33 -6.96
N GLN A 35 7.90 -21.60 -6.92
CA GLN A 35 8.93 -22.64 -6.98
C GLN A 35 9.68 -22.69 -8.30
N ALA A 36 9.24 -21.99 -9.28
CA ALA A 36 9.90 -21.97 -10.56
C ALA A 36 11.03 -20.96 -10.54
N VAL A 37 12.03 -21.44 -10.21
CA VAL A 37 13.39 -21.25 -10.45
C VAL A 37 13.91 -20.15 -11.28
N THR A 38 14.90 -19.58 -10.75
CA THR A 38 16.22 -19.38 -11.32
C THR A 38 16.41 -18.33 -12.35
N ARG A 39 15.55 -17.46 -12.58
CA ARG A 39 15.97 -16.30 -13.34
C ARG A 39 16.00 -15.11 -12.44
N ALA A 40 17.23 -14.71 -12.29
CA ALA A 40 17.63 -13.46 -11.71
C ALA A 40 16.76 -12.97 -10.57
N ALA A 41 17.28 -13.08 -9.39
CA ALA A 41 16.71 -12.44 -8.21
C ALA A 41 16.32 -10.99 -8.50
N ASP A 42 16.98 -10.36 -9.45
CA ASP A 42 16.70 -8.99 -9.86
C ASP A 42 15.34 -8.79 -10.52
N GLU A 43 14.86 -9.77 -11.27
CA GLU A 43 13.55 -9.65 -11.91
C GLU A 43 12.40 -9.71 -10.90
N ARG A 44 12.65 -10.26 -9.74
CA ARG A 44 11.65 -10.41 -8.68
C ARG A 44 11.73 -9.34 -7.63
N ALA A 45 12.84 -8.63 -7.58
CA ALA A 45 13.04 -7.62 -6.54
C ALA A 45 12.06 -6.48 -6.72
N VAL A 46 11.55 -5.95 -5.63
CA VAL A 46 10.74 -4.74 -5.63
C VAL A 46 11.71 -3.57 -5.67
N LYS A 47 11.80 -2.90 -6.81
CA LYS A 47 12.69 -1.74 -7.00
C LYS A 47 12.05 -0.44 -6.53
N ASP A 48 10.77 -0.31 -6.77
CA ASP A 48 9.95 0.81 -6.32
C ASP A 48 8.51 0.32 -6.17
N MET A 49 7.71 1.10 -5.49
CA MET A 49 6.30 0.73 -5.33
C MET A 49 5.41 1.93 -5.07
N ASN A 50 4.18 1.82 -5.55
CA ASN A 50 3.09 2.70 -5.18
C ASN A 50 2.21 1.94 -4.19
N VAL A 51 1.91 2.55 -3.07
CA VAL A 51 1.07 1.97 -2.03
C VAL A 51 -0.14 2.84 -1.82
N PHE A 52 -1.31 2.24 -1.90
CA PHE A 52 -2.59 2.92 -1.71
C PHE A 52 -3.28 2.33 -0.49
N LEU A 53 -3.60 3.18 0.46
CA LEU A 53 -4.34 2.80 1.65
C LEU A 53 -5.75 3.33 1.54
N PHE A 54 -6.73 2.44 1.55
CA PHE A 54 -8.14 2.80 1.48
C PHE A 54 -8.83 2.46 2.80
N ASP A 55 -9.71 3.33 3.23
CA ASP A 55 -10.64 2.96 4.30
C ASP A 55 -11.54 1.85 3.77
N PRO A 56 -12.05 0.96 4.59
CA PRO A 56 -12.77 -0.23 4.12
C PRO A 56 -13.91 0.02 3.14
N GLN A 57 -14.51 1.20 3.19
CA GLN A 57 -15.57 1.56 2.25
C GLN A 57 -15.20 2.76 1.39
N GLY A 58 -13.95 3.16 1.44
CA GLY A 58 -13.50 4.33 0.71
C GLY A 58 -13.37 4.07 -0.78
N ILE A 59 -13.75 5.03 -1.59
CA ILE A 59 -13.62 5.00 -3.03
C ILE A 59 -12.26 5.53 -3.44
N ARG A 60 -11.78 6.53 -2.72
CA ARG A 60 -10.47 7.13 -2.94
C ARG A 60 -9.51 6.73 -1.83
N PRO A 61 -8.22 6.69 -2.10
CA PRO A 61 -7.27 6.34 -1.05
C PRO A 61 -7.21 7.45 0.00
N SER A 62 -7.15 7.04 1.25
CA SER A 62 -6.90 7.96 2.34
C SER A 62 -5.44 8.37 2.36
N GLN A 63 -4.57 7.49 1.88
CA GLN A 63 -3.13 7.73 1.77
C GLN A 63 -2.60 7.09 0.50
N HIS A 64 -1.63 7.75 -0.12
CA HIS A 64 -0.88 7.20 -1.25
C HIS A 64 0.59 7.53 -1.06
N PHE A 65 1.45 6.54 -1.30
CA PHE A 65 2.89 6.72 -1.19
C PHE A 65 3.60 6.11 -2.40
N TYR A 66 4.60 6.81 -2.90
CA TYR A 66 5.52 6.26 -3.88
C TYR A 66 6.90 6.22 -3.24
N VAL A 67 7.48 5.04 -3.15
CA VAL A 67 8.78 4.86 -2.49
C VAL A 67 9.69 3.95 -3.29
N GLN A 68 10.98 4.09 -3.05
CA GLN A 68 11.99 3.20 -3.61
C GLN A 68 12.14 1.98 -2.71
N GLY A 69 12.33 0.81 -3.29
CA GLY A 69 12.43 -0.43 -2.54
C GLY A 69 11.09 -1.01 -2.16
N GLY A 70 11.10 -2.03 -1.35
CA GLY A 70 9.91 -2.78 -0.96
C GLY A 70 9.46 -2.57 0.48
N VAL A 71 9.94 -1.56 1.15
CA VAL A 71 9.58 -1.27 2.55
C VAL A 71 9.10 0.16 2.68
N LEU A 72 7.93 0.32 3.26
CA LEU A 72 7.35 1.62 3.56
C LEU A 72 7.27 1.77 5.08
N GLU A 73 7.90 2.82 5.62
CA GLU A 73 7.79 3.17 7.02
C GLU A 73 7.19 4.57 7.11
N ARG A 74 6.01 4.65 7.69
CA ARG A 74 5.30 5.93 7.83
C ARG A 74 4.48 5.93 9.11
N SER A 75 4.20 7.12 9.59
CA SER A 75 3.23 7.30 10.66
C SER A 75 1.85 7.41 10.04
N ILE A 76 0.97 6.50 10.40
CA ILE A 76 -0.34 6.34 9.79
C ILE A 76 -1.40 6.34 10.88
N PRO A 77 -2.56 6.99 10.67
CA PRO A 77 -3.64 6.91 11.64
C PRO A 77 -4.07 5.47 11.89
N ALA A 78 -4.32 5.15 13.14
CA ALA A 78 -4.76 3.80 13.50
C ALA A 78 -6.11 3.48 12.85
N GLY A 79 -6.28 2.25 12.42
CA GLY A 79 -7.51 1.81 11.78
C GLY A 79 -7.29 0.63 10.87
N ARG A 80 -8.37 0.22 10.22
CA ARG A 80 -8.32 -0.85 9.23
C ARG A 80 -8.21 -0.25 7.85
N TYR A 81 -7.37 -0.85 7.03
CA TYR A 81 -7.13 -0.38 5.67
C TYR A 81 -7.13 -1.53 4.68
N ASP A 82 -7.65 -1.25 3.50
CA ASP A 82 -7.41 -2.08 2.33
C ASP A 82 -6.17 -1.53 1.66
N VAL A 83 -5.16 -2.34 1.51
CA VAL A 83 -3.86 -1.93 0.98
C VAL A 83 -3.64 -2.53 -0.40
N TYR A 84 -3.40 -1.68 -1.38
CA TYR A 84 -3.00 -2.08 -2.71
C TYR A 84 -1.57 -1.65 -2.93
N ALA A 85 -0.75 -2.54 -3.45
CA ALA A 85 0.63 -2.24 -3.79
C ALA A 85 0.87 -2.54 -5.27
N VAL A 86 1.51 -1.61 -5.94
CA VAL A 86 1.91 -1.77 -7.35
C VAL A 86 3.41 -1.53 -7.41
N ALA A 87 4.15 -2.56 -7.75
CA ALA A 87 5.60 -2.55 -7.72
C ALA A 87 6.18 -2.49 -9.13
N ASN A 88 7.35 -1.86 -9.22
CA ASN A 88 8.17 -1.85 -10.43
C ASN A 88 7.57 -1.11 -11.64
N LEU A 89 6.81 -0.07 -11.39
CA LEU A 89 6.37 0.82 -12.47
C LEU A 89 7.39 1.90 -12.78
N HIS A 90 8.27 2.21 -11.83
CA HIS A 90 9.28 3.26 -11.95
C HIS A 90 8.68 4.65 -12.14
N GLU A 91 7.47 4.84 -11.67
CA GLU A 91 6.81 6.14 -11.72
C GLU A 91 5.79 6.26 -10.57
N ASP A 92 5.57 7.47 -10.14
CA ASP A 92 4.54 7.78 -9.16
C ASP A 92 3.19 7.83 -9.88
N MET A 93 2.30 6.91 -9.53
CA MET A 93 0.98 6.84 -10.14
C MET A 93 0.06 7.97 -9.69
N GLY A 94 0.38 8.61 -8.59
CA GLY A 94 -0.53 9.54 -7.95
C GLY A 94 -1.70 8.83 -7.28
N PRO A 95 -2.51 9.55 -6.52
CA PRO A 95 -3.67 8.93 -5.88
C PRO A 95 -4.70 8.52 -6.92
N MET A 96 -5.16 7.28 -6.86
CA MET A 96 -6.12 6.72 -7.79
C MET A 96 -7.27 6.06 -7.03
N SER A 97 -8.48 6.10 -7.59
CA SER A 97 -9.62 5.41 -7.01
C SER A 97 -9.48 3.90 -7.16
N ARG A 98 -10.28 3.13 -6.40
CA ARG A 98 -10.28 1.67 -6.52
C ARG A 98 -10.61 1.24 -7.94
N GLU A 99 -11.56 1.90 -8.57
CA GLU A 99 -11.96 1.60 -9.93
C GLU A 99 -10.82 1.85 -10.91
N ALA A 100 -10.16 2.99 -10.79
CA ALA A 100 -9.04 3.32 -11.65
C ALA A 100 -7.87 2.34 -11.49
N LEU A 101 -7.61 1.87 -10.27
CA LEU A 101 -6.60 0.86 -10.03
C LEU A 101 -6.97 -0.47 -10.67
N SER A 102 -8.24 -0.83 -10.58
CA SER A 102 -8.76 -2.06 -11.16
C SER A 102 -8.64 -2.08 -12.68
N ASP A 103 -8.81 -0.93 -13.30
CA ASP A 103 -8.78 -0.79 -14.74
C ASP A 103 -7.40 -0.37 -15.28
N TYR A 104 -6.41 -0.28 -14.41
CA TYR A 104 -5.09 0.19 -14.81
C TYR A 104 -4.39 -0.79 -15.74
N GLU A 105 -3.97 -0.29 -16.88
CA GLU A 105 -3.25 -1.08 -17.87
C GLU A 105 -1.74 -0.91 -17.70
N PHE A 106 -1.05 -2.02 -17.49
CA PHE A 106 0.40 -2.02 -17.35
C PHE A 106 1.06 -2.08 -18.72
N ARG A 107 1.89 -1.08 -19.01
CA ARG A 107 2.69 -1.08 -20.22
C ARG A 107 4.08 -1.62 -19.87
N VAL A 108 4.47 -2.66 -20.57
CA VAL A 108 5.79 -3.24 -20.38
C VAL A 108 6.72 -2.68 -21.43
N PRO A 109 7.76 -1.96 -21.08
CA PRO A 109 8.71 -1.45 -22.05
C PRO A 109 9.47 -2.62 -22.70
N ARG A 110 9.99 -2.37 -23.89
CA ARG A 110 10.72 -3.41 -24.63
C ARG A 110 11.95 -3.92 -23.88
N SER A 111 12.59 -3.06 -23.13
CA SER A 111 13.67 -3.47 -22.26
C SER A 111 13.28 -3.17 -20.83
N TYR A 112 13.18 -4.18 -20.02
CA TYR A 112 12.85 -4.05 -18.61
C TYR A 112 13.82 -4.87 -17.77
N THR A 113 14.16 -4.33 -16.63
CA THR A 113 14.97 -5.03 -15.63
C THR A 113 14.10 -5.65 -14.54
N SER A 114 12.85 -5.21 -14.45
CA SER A 114 11.90 -5.70 -13.47
C SER A 114 10.49 -5.63 -14.05
N LEU A 115 9.68 -6.62 -13.73
CA LEU A 115 8.30 -6.69 -14.21
C LEU A 115 7.34 -6.06 -13.22
N PRO A 116 6.31 -5.36 -13.70
CA PRO A 116 5.27 -4.84 -12.84
C PRO A 116 4.58 -5.95 -12.06
N MET A 117 4.35 -5.70 -10.79
CA MET A 117 3.67 -6.63 -9.90
C MET A 117 2.62 -5.87 -9.11
N SER A 118 1.56 -6.54 -8.72
CA SER A 118 0.57 -5.93 -7.85
C SER A 118 0.06 -6.92 -6.80
N GLY A 119 -0.47 -6.39 -5.73
CA GLY A 119 -1.03 -7.19 -4.66
C GLY A 119 -1.99 -6.40 -3.80
N TYR A 120 -2.73 -7.13 -2.99
CA TYR A 120 -3.74 -6.59 -2.10
C TYR A 120 -3.69 -7.31 -0.77
N ALA A 121 -3.90 -6.57 0.30
CA ALA A 121 -4.06 -7.15 1.63
C ALA A 121 -4.90 -6.23 2.51
N GLU A 122 -5.59 -6.80 3.47
CA GLU A 122 -6.25 -6.04 4.50
C GLU A 122 -5.28 -5.91 5.66
N CYS A 123 -5.12 -4.71 6.16
CA CYS A 123 -4.19 -4.43 7.26
C CYS A 123 -4.87 -3.66 8.37
N THR A 124 -4.47 -3.93 9.60
CA THR A 124 -4.88 -3.14 10.75
C THR A 124 -3.65 -2.42 11.29
N VAL A 125 -3.74 -1.12 11.41
CA VAL A 125 -2.68 -0.28 11.96
C VAL A 125 -3.05 0.09 13.38
N GLY A 126 -2.17 -0.17 14.32
CA GLY A 126 -2.41 0.14 15.72
C GLY A 126 -1.29 -0.39 16.60
N LYS A 127 -1.44 -0.23 17.90
CA LYS A 127 -0.37 -0.59 18.85
C LYS A 127 0.03 -2.06 18.80
N GLY A 128 -0.88 -2.94 18.47
CA GLY A 128 -0.60 -4.37 18.40
C GLY A 128 -0.14 -4.87 17.05
N THR A 129 -0.13 -4.01 16.05
CA THR A 129 0.18 -4.41 14.67
C THR A 129 1.09 -3.39 14.00
N PRO A 130 2.38 -3.33 14.39
CA PRO A 130 3.31 -2.35 13.82
C PRO A 130 3.79 -2.70 12.43
N GLU A 131 3.56 -3.90 11.97
CA GLU A 131 4.02 -4.36 10.66
C GLU A 131 2.96 -5.15 9.92
N ALA A 132 3.00 -5.07 8.59
CA ALA A 132 2.19 -5.90 7.73
C ALA A 132 2.97 -6.23 6.46
N THR A 133 2.54 -7.28 5.79
CA THR A 133 3.17 -7.72 4.54
C THR A 133 2.10 -7.85 3.46
N VAL A 134 2.41 -7.32 2.29
CA VAL A 134 1.59 -7.49 1.09
C VAL A 134 2.39 -8.32 0.09
N THR A 135 1.81 -9.40 -0.36
CA THR A 135 2.41 -10.24 -1.39
C THR A 135 1.99 -9.76 -2.76
N VAL A 136 2.94 -9.51 -3.62
CA VAL A 136 2.68 -9.05 -4.99
C VAL A 136 2.99 -10.14 -6.00
N ARG A 137 2.21 -10.15 -7.08
CA ARG A 137 2.34 -11.10 -8.18
C ARG A 137 2.56 -10.34 -9.48
N ARG A 138 3.17 -10.99 -10.44
CA ARG A 138 3.38 -10.40 -11.75
C ARG A 138 2.05 -10.15 -12.45
N ASN A 139 1.93 -8.97 -13.00
CA ASN A 139 0.72 -8.60 -13.75
C ASN A 139 0.77 -9.05 -15.20
N VAL A 140 1.95 -9.43 -15.68
CA VAL A 140 2.14 -9.86 -17.07
C VAL A 140 2.85 -11.19 -17.10
N ALA A 141 2.38 -12.07 -17.96
CA ALA A 141 3.05 -13.35 -18.22
C ALA A 141 4.06 -13.10 -19.35
N LYS A 142 5.24 -13.71 -19.21
CA LYS A 142 6.21 -13.68 -20.27
C LYS A 142 5.79 -14.71 -21.33
N ILE A 143 5.31 -14.22 -22.44
CA ILE A 143 5.01 -15.09 -23.59
C ILE A 143 6.24 -15.12 -24.47
N VAL A 144 6.90 -16.24 -24.53
CA VAL A 144 8.02 -16.44 -25.44
C VAL A 144 7.46 -17.11 -26.70
N CYS A 145 7.28 -16.31 -27.73
CA CYS A 145 6.92 -16.84 -29.02
C CYS A 145 8.21 -17.13 -29.78
N ASN A 146 8.50 -18.40 -29.96
CA ASN A 146 9.57 -18.80 -30.85
C ASN A 146 8.96 -18.87 -32.26
N ILE A 147 9.22 -17.84 -33.01
CA ILE A 147 8.81 -17.84 -34.41
C ILE A 147 9.96 -18.41 -35.20
N SER A 148 9.77 -19.58 -35.70
CA SER A 148 10.72 -20.20 -36.61
C SER A 148 10.41 -19.86 -38.05
#